data_4eadd184d8271893bf2a68f332e47154
#
_entry.id   4eadd184d8271893bf2a68f332e47154
#
_cell.length_a   1.000
_cell.length_b   1.000
_cell.length_c   1.000
_cell.angle_alpha   90.00
_cell.angle_beta   90.00
_cell.angle_gamma   90.00
#
_symmetry.space_group_name_H-M   'P 1'
#
loop_
_entity.id
_entity.type
_entity.pdbx_description
1 polymer ?
#
loop_
_entity_poly.entity_id
_entity_poly.type
_entity_poly.pdbx_seq_one_letter_code
_entity_poly.pdbx_strand_id
1 'polypeptide(L)'
;MNRRAAFPGLMALAALAAVRALGGTGIVFDDRNGDGIRGPGEPGLASVAVSNGVDVVLTGPDGAYRIPDRPGARVFVVKPRGWRPPVDAESLPLFHGGAGAAADFPLRRADEPDSLRVLVLTDPQPSSAAEVGYLSRGLVDGVGRRDDVAFGVTLGDVVYDRPDLFHAVNAVLARIGVPWYSVPGNHDLALGTPDEAAAAAPFEAVYGPSTYAFHAGPALFVALDDVRPLGGPRYIGGLRDDQLRFLGNLLAVTPADEWVVLMMHIPLFPPDPSGAETFRVADRQRLFGLLGGRRHALVLSGHTHYQRHVMHGSADGWSGPEPLHEYNVAAACGGFWGGPLDRGGIPVATMWDGTPPGYAVLQFAGDRVLLDYVPARLPADRQVALHVPAAVAPGQGYVSFYANVFNGHDGWVVEARVDDRAWNPIRRILGWDPVYAAEFLAQDSDARPSGRPRLPDPAICYHLWRGMLPADLVPGPHTLFVRATDPDGRTYSAQSALAVVRP
;
A
#
# COMPACT_ATOMS: atom_id res chain seq x y z
N MET A 1 -12.89 -38.20 81.31
CA MET A 1 -14.03 -38.51 80.45
C MET A 1 -13.98 -37.57 79.30
N ASN A 2 -13.32 -37.97 78.18
CA ASN A 2 -13.10 -37.17 77.03
C ASN A 2 -14.06 -37.57 75.90
N ARG A 3 -14.94 -36.70 75.49
CA ARG A 3 -15.74 -36.87 74.27
C ARG A 3 -15.07 -36.11 73.13
N ARG A 4 -14.56 -36.86 72.18
CA ARG A 4 -14.11 -36.32 70.89
C ARG A 4 -15.33 -36.08 70.00
N ALA A 5 -15.48 -34.84 69.55
CA ALA A 5 -16.46 -34.49 68.49
C ALA A 5 -15.79 -34.68 67.14
N ALA A 6 -16.45 -35.44 66.26
CA ALA A 6 -16.06 -35.62 64.85
C ALA A 6 -16.68 -34.51 64.00
N PHE A 7 -15.85 -33.84 63.20
CA PHE A 7 -16.31 -32.92 62.15
C PHE A 7 -16.54 -33.69 60.84
N PRO A 8 -17.65 -33.52 60.16
CA PRO A 8 -17.84 -34.06 58.80
C PRO A 8 -17.20 -33.11 57.78
N GLY A 9 -16.28 -33.64 56.99
CA GLY A 9 -15.69 -32.92 55.86
C GLY A 9 -16.71 -32.71 54.76
N LEU A 10 -16.95 -31.47 54.41
CA LEU A 10 -17.66 -31.05 53.19
C LEU A 10 -16.69 -31.15 51.99
N MET A 11 -16.88 -32.18 51.14
CA MET A 11 -16.28 -32.18 49.78
C MET A 11 -17.07 -31.17 48.95
N ALA A 12 -16.46 -30.03 48.63
CA ALA A 12 -16.97 -29.15 47.61
C ALA A 12 -16.56 -29.67 46.21
N LEU A 13 -17.49 -30.26 45.48
CA LEU A 13 -17.34 -30.52 44.06
C LEU A 13 -17.34 -29.16 43.36
N ALA A 14 -16.18 -28.71 42.89
CA ALA A 14 -16.08 -27.61 41.93
C ALA A 14 -16.56 -28.14 40.55
N ALA A 15 -17.78 -27.85 40.22
CA ALA A 15 -18.27 -28.02 38.84
C ALA A 15 -17.59 -26.95 37.99
N LEU A 16 -16.57 -27.30 37.20
CA LEU A 16 -16.12 -26.50 36.08
C LEU A 16 -17.26 -26.47 35.05
N ALA A 17 -18.04 -25.42 35.06
CA ALA A 17 -18.89 -25.07 33.95
C ALA A 17 -17.99 -24.67 32.80
N ALA A 18 -17.74 -25.59 31.87
CA ALA A 18 -17.22 -25.25 30.55
C ALA A 18 -18.29 -24.38 29.88
N VAL A 19 -18.08 -23.06 29.89
CA VAL A 19 -18.81 -22.14 29.03
C VAL A 19 -18.46 -22.58 27.61
N ARG A 20 -19.33 -23.37 26.98
CA ARG A 20 -19.28 -23.57 25.54
C ARG A 20 -19.52 -22.20 24.91
N ALA A 21 -18.48 -21.55 24.46
CA ALA A 21 -18.62 -20.42 23.57
C ALA A 21 -19.48 -20.90 22.40
N LEU A 22 -20.66 -20.32 22.26
CA LEU A 22 -21.54 -20.56 21.12
C LEU A 22 -20.80 -19.96 19.92
N GLY A 23 -20.20 -20.81 19.09
CA GLY A 23 -19.47 -20.36 17.90
C GLY A 23 -20.42 -20.03 16.78
N GLY A 24 -20.09 -19.02 15.98
CA GLY A 24 -20.77 -18.72 14.74
C GLY A 24 -20.61 -19.88 13.74
N THR A 25 -21.65 -20.18 12.99
CA THR A 25 -21.65 -21.24 11.96
C THR A 25 -22.16 -20.69 10.64
N GLY A 26 -21.63 -21.19 9.53
CA GLY A 26 -22.07 -20.85 8.18
C GLY A 26 -21.49 -21.82 7.17
N ILE A 27 -21.71 -21.54 5.90
CA ILE A 27 -21.27 -22.39 4.79
C ILE A 27 -20.58 -21.50 3.74
N VAL A 28 -19.45 -21.97 3.21
CA VAL A 28 -18.84 -21.44 1.99
C VAL A 28 -19.27 -22.34 0.84
N PHE A 29 -19.83 -21.80 -0.23
CA PHE A 29 -20.41 -22.59 -1.31
C PHE A 29 -20.14 -22.03 -2.71
N ASP A 30 -20.25 -22.92 -3.73
CA ASP A 30 -20.15 -22.60 -5.16
C ASP A 30 -21.47 -21.99 -5.65
N ASP A 31 -21.56 -20.67 -5.66
CA ASP A 31 -22.72 -19.91 -6.14
C ASP A 31 -22.76 -19.92 -7.68
N ARG A 32 -23.36 -20.95 -8.26
CA ARG A 32 -23.32 -21.20 -9.71
C ARG A 32 -24.24 -20.29 -10.48
N ASN A 33 -25.37 -19.93 -9.89
CA ASN A 33 -26.38 -19.09 -10.54
C ASN A 33 -26.11 -17.58 -10.30
N GLY A 34 -25.29 -17.23 -9.28
CA GLY A 34 -24.88 -15.87 -8.95
C GLY A 34 -25.93 -15.05 -8.22
N ASP A 35 -26.84 -15.70 -7.52
CA ASP A 35 -27.91 -15.03 -6.74
C ASP A 35 -27.51 -14.77 -5.28
N GLY A 36 -26.34 -15.29 -4.84
CA GLY A 36 -25.84 -15.14 -3.47
C GLY A 36 -26.55 -15.99 -2.44
N ILE A 37 -27.46 -16.88 -2.85
CA ILE A 37 -28.27 -17.72 -1.97
C ILE A 37 -28.02 -19.17 -2.31
N ARG A 38 -27.63 -19.98 -1.32
CA ARG A 38 -27.37 -21.39 -1.54
C ARG A 38 -28.62 -22.15 -1.98
N GLY A 39 -28.65 -22.58 -3.24
CA GLY A 39 -29.71 -23.35 -3.86
C GLY A 39 -29.41 -24.85 -4.01
N PRO A 40 -30.37 -25.67 -4.48
CA PRO A 40 -30.16 -27.05 -4.87
C PRO A 40 -29.10 -27.13 -5.99
N GLY A 41 -28.09 -28.00 -5.81
CA GLY A 41 -27.02 -28.19 -6.79
C GLY A 41 -25.82 -27.24 -6.63
N GLU A 42 -25.76 -26.44 -5.57
CA GLU A 42 -24.66 -25.57 -5.19
C GLU A 42 -23.87 -26.21 -4.04
N PRO A 43 -22.77 -26.91 -4.35
CA PRO A 43 -22.02 -27.65 -3.35
C PRO A 43 -21.27 -26.70 -2.42
N GLY A 44 -21.07 -27.13 -1.17
CA GLY A 44 -20.13 -26.49 -0.26
C GLY A 44 -18.70 -26.63 -0.74
N LEU A 45 -17.85 -25.68 -0.38
CA LEU A 45 -16.44 -25.65 -0.71
C LEU A 45 -15.61 -26.07 0.50
N ALA A 46 -14.92 -27.22 0.38
CA ALA A 46 -14.07 -27.75 1.43
C ALA A 46 -12.73 -27.02 1.53
N SER A 47 -12.12 -27.04 2.72
CA SER A 47 -10.78 -26.49 2.98
C SER A 47 -10.60 -25.01 2.67
N VAL A 48 -11.68 -24.22 2.74
CA VAL A 48 -11.65 -22.78 2.62
C VAL A 48 -11.45 -22.16 4.01
N ALA A 49 -10.50 -21.25 4.14
CA ALA A 49 -10.24 -20.56 5.40
C ALA A 49 -11.33 -19.50 5.66
N VAL A 50 -11.83 -19.47 6.89
CA VAL A 50 -12.77 -18.46 7.41
C VAL A 50 -12.18 -17.91 8.70
N SER A 51 -12.29 -16.59 8.90
CA SER A 51 -11.73 -15.91 10.07
C SER A 51 -12.71 -14.98 10.74
N ASN A 52 -12.50 -14.73 12.04
CA ASN A 52 -13.13 -13.66 12.84
C ASN A 52 -12.16 -12.52 13.19
N GLY A 53 -11.07 -12.40 12.42
CA GLY A 53 -10.02 -11.42 12.67
C GLY A 53 -8.95 -11.88 13.69
N VAL A 54 -9.06 -13.12 14.21
CA VAL A 54 -8.06 -13.78 15.07
C VAL A 54 -7.95 -15.26 14.74
N ASP A 55 -9.04 -15.97 14.97
CA ASP A 55 -9.11 -17.40 14.71
C ASP A 55 -9.26 -17.63 13.20
N VAL A 56 -8.64 -18.69 12.70
CA VAL A 56 -8.75 -19.14 11.32
C VAL A 56 -9.16 -20.63 11.37
N VAL A 57 -10.29 -20.95 10.72
CA VAL A 57 -10.80 -22.31 10.62
C VAL A 57 -10.95 -22.70 9.16
N LEU A 58 -10.82 -23.99 8.85
CA LEU A 58 -11.05 -24.51 7.50
C LEU A 58 -12.46 -25.11 7.43
N THR A 59 -13.16 -24.90 6.32
CA THR A 59 -14.45 -25.52 6.04
C THR A 59 -14.33 -27.05 5.90
N GLY A 60 -15.35 -27.76 6.37
CA GLY A 60 -15.50 -29.19 6.18
C GLY A 60 -15.82 -29.61 4.73
N PRO A 61 -15.95 -30.93 4.47
CA PRO A 61 -16.22 -31.44 3.12
C PRO A 61 -17.52 -30.91 2.49
N ASP A 62 -18.48 -30.50 3.32
CA ASP A 62 -19.77 -29.92 2.93
C ASP A 62 -19.76 -28.39 2.85
N GLY A 63 -18.58 -27.76 3.03
CA GLY A 63 -18.40 -26.32 3.06
C GLY A 63 -18.77 -25.67 4.40
N ALA A 64 -19.26 -26.43 5.39
CA ALA A 64 -19.64 -25.90 6.68
C ALA A 64 -18.41 -25.49 7.51
N TYR A 65 -18.54 -24.42 8.28
CA TYR A 65 -17.56 -23.98 9.25
C TYR A 65 -18.17 -23.66 10.60
N ARG A 66 -17.33 -23.73 11.63
CA ARG A 66 -17.65 -23.23 12.96
C ARG A 66 -16.46 -22.44 13.50
N ILE A 67 -16.70 -21.18 13.90
CA ILE A 67 -15.67 -20.29 14.40
C ILE A 67 -16.07 -19.75 15.77
N PRO A 68 -15.14 -19.57 16.73
CA PRO A 68 -15.44 -18.97 18.03
C PRO A 68 -16.10 -17.61 17.92
N ASP A 69 -17.12 -17.35 18.76
CA ASP A 69 -17.74 -16.02 18.84
C ASP A 69 -16.72 -15.02 19.38
N ARG A 70 -16.69 -13.86 18.72
CA ARG A 70 -15.91 -12.70 19.15
C ARG A 70 -16.82 -11.46 19.05
N PRO A 71 -17.19 -10.85 20.20
CA PRO A 71 -18.08 -9.70 20.20
C PRO A 71 -17.56 -8.56 19.30
N GLY A 72 -18.41 -8.03 18.45
CA GLY A 72 -18.10 -6.94 17.54
C GLY A 72 -17.28 -7.34 16.29
N ALA A 73 -16.67 -8.52 16.25
CA ALA A 73 -15.89 -8.96 15.10
C ALA A 73 -16.79 -9.28 13.89
N ARG A 74 -16.28 -9.03 12.70
CA ARG A 74 -16.87 -9.50 11.44
C ARG A 74 -16.26 -10.83 11.05
N VAL A 75 -17.08 -11.83 10.76
CA VAL A 75 -16.61 -13.08 10.16
C VAL A 75 -16.46 -12.86 8.66
N PHE A 76 -15.35 -13.34 8.11
CA PHE A 76 -15.05 -13.21 6.69
C PHE A 76 -14.42 -14.47 6.11
N VAL A 77 -14.65 -14.70 4.83
CA VAL A 77 -13.99 -15.76 4.08
C VAL A 77 -12.65 -15.27 3.54
N VAL A 78 -11.58 -16.03 3.78
CA VAL A 78 -10.32 -15.85 3.06
C VAL A 78 -10.51 -16.50 1.68
N LYS A 79 -10.91 -15.69 0.71
CA LYS A 79 -11.23 -16.14 -0.65
C LYS A 79 -10.09 -17.01 -1.19
N PRO A 80 -10.34 -18.28 -1.57
CA PRO A 80 -9.29 -19.14 -2.11
C PRO A 80 -8.98 -18.78 -3.58
N ARG A 81 -7.81 -19.17 -4.04
CA ARG A 81 -7.42 -19.06 -5.45
C ARG A 81 -8.43 -19.76 -6.37
N GLY A 82 -8.71 -19.16 -7.54
CA GLY A 82 -9.66 -19.68 -8.51
C GLY A 82 -11.13 -19.40 -8.18
N TRP A 83 -11.38 -18.55 -7.18
CA TRP A 83 -12.71 -18.15 -6.75
C TRP A 83 -12.78 -16.63 -6.56
N ARG A 84 -13.98 -16.07 -6.65
CA ARG A 84 -14.25 -14.67 -6.35
C ARG A 84 -15.55 -14.52 -5.59
N PRO A 85 -15.63 -13.62 -4.59
CA PRO A 85 -16.89 -13.22 -3.97
C PRO A 85 -17.70 -12.38 -4.96
N PRO A 86 -19.00 -12.19 -4.74
CA PRO A 86 -19.76 -11.14 -5.40
C PRO A 86 -19.15 -9.77 -5.15
N VAL A 87 -19.45 -8.82 -6.01
CA VAL A 87 -19.11 -7.41 -5.81
C VAL A 87 -20.39 -6.58 -5.82
N ASP A 88 -20.38 -5.48 -5.08
CA ASP A 88 -21.49 -4.52 -5.08
C ASP A 88 -21.44 -3.55 -6.29
N ALA A 89 -22.31 -2.56 -6.30
CA ALA A 89 -22.37 -1.54 -7.36
C ALA A 89 -21.13 -0.63 -7.40
N GLU A 90 -20.38 -0.55 -6.32
CA GLU A 90 -19.11 0.22 -6.21
C GLU A 90 -17.88 -0.66 -6.43
N SER A 91 -18.07 -1.89 -6.93
CA SER A 91 -17.01 -2.89 -7.15
C SER A 91 -16.34 -3.37 -5.87
N LEU A 92 -16.94 -3.19 -4.69
CA LEU A 92 -16.40 -3.68 -3.42
C LEU A 92 -16.72 -5.18 -3.27
N PRO A 93 -15.72 -6.03 -2.97
CA PRO A 93 -15.93 -7.46 -2.77
C PRO A 93 -16.72 -7.78 -1.50
N LEU A 94 -17.76 -8.61 -1.61
CA LEU A 94 -18.63 -9.02 -0.51
C LEU A 94 -18.12 -10.32 0.12
N PHE A 95 -17.04 -10.23 0.88
CA PHE A 95 -16.34 -11.38 1.49
C PHE A 95 -16.57 -11.53 3.00
N HIS A 96 -17.39 -10.69 3.62
CA HIS A 96 -17.62 -10.66 5.07
C HIS A 96 -19.10 -10.64 5.43
N GLY A 97 -19.40 -11.12 6.63
CA GLY A 97 -20.72 -11.00 7.26
C GLY A 97 -20.93 -9.67 7.97
N GLY A 98 -22.12 -9.49 8.55
CA GLY A 98 -22.38 -8.38 9.45
C GLY A 98 -21.57 -8.47 10.76
N ALA A 99 -21.46 -7.37 11.50
CA ALA A 99 -20.77 -7.36 12.79
C ALA A 99 -21.46 -8.33 13.78
N GLY A 100 -20.67 -9.21 14.40
CA GLY A 100 -21.15 -10.19 15.39
C GLY A 100 -21.98 -11.34 14.82
N ALA A 101 -22.06 -11.50 13.50
CA ALA A 101 -22.84 -12.55 12.86
C ALA A 101 -21.96 -13.46 11.98
N ALA A 102 -22.13 -14.77 12.10
CA ALA A 102 -21.66 -15.70 11.10
C ALA A 102 -22.56 -15.60 9.85
N ALA A 103 -21.96 -15.88 8.68
CA ALA A 103 -22.65 -15.73 7.41
C ALA A 103 -22.34 -16.90 6.47
N ASP A 104 -23.21 -17.14 5.52
CA ASP A 104 -22.90 -17.96 4.37
C ASP A 104 -22.13 -17.12 3.35
N PHE A 105 -21.10 -17.73 2.72
CA PHE A 105 -20.24 -17.05 1.77
C PHE A 105 -20.38 -17.65 0.37
N PRO A 106 -21.11 -16.97 -0.54
CA PRO A 106 -21.17 -17.34 -1.94
C PRO A 106 -19.84 -17.04 -2.63
N LEU A 107 -19.28 -18.00 -3.35
CA LEU A 107 -18.11 -17.82 -4.17
C LEU A 107 -18.37 -18.36 -5.57
N ARG A 108 -17.89 -17.66 -6.60
CA ARG A 108 -17.98 -18.08 -7.99
C ARG A 108 -16.59 -18.42 -8.53
N ARG A 109 -16.54 -19.42 -9.40
CA ARG A 109 -15.28 -19.74 -10.08
C ARG A 109 -14.75 -18.57 -10.88
N ALA A 110 -13.46 -18.34 -10.79
CA ALA A 110 -12.72 -17.33 -11.53
C ALA A 110 -11.45 -17.95 -12.12
N ASP A 111 -11.10 -17.54 -13.31
CA ASP A 111 -9.80 -17.87 -13.90
C ASP A 111 -8.76 -16.90 -13.32
N GLU A 112 -7.74 -17.43 -12.65
CA GLU A 112 -6.68 -16.65 -12.01
C GLU A 112 -5.32 -17.15 -12.48
N PRO A 113 -4.68 -16.46 -13.43
CA PRO A 113 -3.37 -16.83 -13.94
C PRO A 113 -2.26 -16.60 -12.89
N ASP A 114 -1.15 -17.33 -13.02
CA ASP A 114 0.04 -17.10 -12.19
C ASP A 114 0.70 -15.74 -12.46
N SER A 115 0.48 -15.16 -13.63
CA SER A 115 0.96 -13.83 -14.02
C SER A 115 -0.02 -12.71 -13.64
N LEU A 116 -0.57 -12.78 -12.43
CA LEU A 116 -1.54 -11.81 -11.92
C LEU A 116 -1.00 -10.38 -11.94
N ARG A 117 -1.83 -9.43 -12.37
CA ARG A 117 -1.56 -7.99 -12.29
C ARG A 117 -2.54 -7.31 -11.34
N VAL A 118 -2.04 -6.37 -10.54
CA VAL A 118 -2.80 -5.63 -9.52
C VAL A 118 -2.51 -4.14 -9.67
N LEU A 119 -3.55 -3.31 -9.61
CA LEU A 119 -3.38 -1.86 -9.44
C LEU A 119 -3.23 -1.53 -7.96
N VAL A 120 -2.22 -0.74 -7.65
CA VAL A 120 -1.95 -0.31 -6.27
C VAL A 120 -1.97 1.21 -6.21
N LEU A 121 -2.99 1.74 -5.56
CA LEU A 121 -3.11 3.14 -5.21
C LEU A 121 -2.83 3.31 -3.72
N THR A 122 -2.43 4.49 -3.34
CA THR A 122 -2.41 4.94 -1.95
C THR A 122 -2.75 6.42 -1.88
N ASP A 123 -3.27 6.87 -0.76
CA ASP A 123 -3.47 8.29 -0.47
C ASP A 123 -4.21 9.06 -1.59
N PRO A 124 -5.38 8.63 -2.07
CA PRO A 124 -6.20 9.48 -2.93
C PRO A 124 -6.73 10.73 -2.21
N GLN A 125 -7.01 10.63 -0.93
CA GLN A 125 -7.25 11.68 0.07
C GLN A 125 -8.05 12.91 -0.39
N PRO A 126 -9.20 12.81 -1.05
CA PRO A 126 -10.00 13.99 -1.29
C PRO A 126 -10.66 14.49 0.00
N SER A 127 -10.58 15.79 0.25
CA SER A 127 -11.29 16.52 1.32
C SER A 127 -12.58 17.18 0.85
N SER A 128 -12.83 17.15 -0.45
CA SER A 128 -13.97 17.81 -1.09
C SER A 128 -14.42 17.11 -2.37
N ALA A 129 -15.64 17.39 -2.82
CA ALA A 129 -16.14 16.90 -4.11
C ALA A 129 -15.30 17.38 -5.30
N ALA A 130 -14.66 18.54 -5.20
CA ALA A 130 -13.76 19.05 -6.24
C ALA A 130 -12.53 18.15 -6.37
N GLU A 131 -11.96 17.69 -5.25
CA GLU A 131 -10.80 16.79 -5.23
C GLU A 131 -11.16 15.37 -5.65
N VAL A 132 -12.38 14.87 -5.35
CA VAL A 132 -12.91 13.65 -5.99
C VAL A 132 -12.93 13.81 -7.51
N GLY A 133 -13.30 15.00 -8.01
CA GLY A 133 -13.22 15.35 -9.42
C GLY A 133 -11.77 15.38 -9.96
N TYR A 134 -10.79 15.76 -9.16
CA TYR A 134 -9.36 15.69 -9.53
C TYR A 134 -8.88 14.23 -9.61
N LEU A 135 -9.23 13.38 -8.65
CA LEU A 135 -8.95 11.93 -8.70
C LEU A 135 -9.52 11.31 -9.97
N SER A 136 -10.79 11.63 -10.28
CA SER A 136 -11.47 11.15 -11.49
C SER A 136 -10.71 11.51 -12.76
N ARG A 137 -10.57 12.82 -13.03
CA ARG A 137 -9.99 13.35 -14.27
C ARG A 137 -8.47 13.25 -14.32
N GLY A 138 -7.82 13.38 -13.16
CA GLY A 138 -6.37 13.40 -13.03
C GLY A 138 -5.71 12.04 -13.03
N LEU A 139 -6.43 10.99 -12.62
CA LEU A 139 -5.86 9.64 -12.51
C LEU A 139 -6.75 8.59 -13.17
N VAL A 140 -8.01 8.44 -12.70
CA VAL A 140 -8.86 7.31 -13.12
C VAL A 140 -9.21 7.35 -14.61
N ASP A 141 -9.43 8.53 -15.19
CA ASP A 141 -9.67 8.66 -16.64
C ASP A 141 -8.45 8.20 -17.47
N GLY A 142 -7.23 8.43 -16.95
CA GLY A 142 -5.99 7.95 -17.56
C GLY A 142 -5.76 6.46 -17.41
N VAL A 143 -6.18 5.86 -16.30
CA VAL A 143 -6.16 4.40 -16.08
C VAL A 143 -7.13 3.72 -17.05
N GLY A 144 -8.33 4.29 -17.18
CA GLY A 144 -9.40 3.73 -18.00
C GLY A 144 -9.92 2.40 -17.48
N ARG A 145 -10.79 1.77 -18.28
CA ARG A 145 -11.25 0.41 -17.96
C ARG A 145 -10.14 -0.60 -18.23
N ARG A 146 -9.93 -1.51 -17.26
CA ARG A 146 -8.87 -2.52 -17.31
C ARG A 146 -9.46 -3.92 -17.27
N ASP A 147 -9.13 -4.74 -18.25
CA ASP A 147 -9.45 -6.18 -18.33
C ASP A 147 -8.21 -7.05 -18.18
N ASP A 148 -7.03 -6.44 -18.16
CA ASP A 148 -5.73 -7.09 -17.94
C ASP A 148 -5.26 -7.07 -16.48
N VAL A 149 -6.10 -6.57 -15.56
CA VAL A 149 -5.84 -6.45 -14.13
C VAL A 149 -6.89 -7.24 -13.35
N ALA A 150 -6.47 -8.02 -12.36
CA ALA A 150 -7.38 -8.85 -11.58
C ALA A 150 -8.20 -8.06 -10.55
N PHE A 151 -7.56 -7.08 -9.90
CA PHE A 151 -8.20 -6.20 -8.92
C PHE A 151 -7.35 -4.94 -8.70
N GLY A 152 -7.92 -3.98 -7.98
CA GLY A 152 -7.21 -2.83 -7.45
C GLY A 152 -7.21 -2.81 -5.93
N VAL A 153 -6.25 -2.11 -5.35
CA VAL A 153 -6.17 -1.86 -3.91
C VAL A 153 -5.83 -0.41 -3.62
N THR A 154 -6.46 0.16 -2.57
CA THR A 154 -6.04 1.43 -1.96
C THR A 154 -5.39 1.14 -0.61
N LEU A 155 -4.12 1.56 -0.45
CA LEU A 155 -3.33 1.34 0.77
C LEU A 155 -3.55 2.46 1.80
N GLY A 156 -4.80 2.76 2.11
CA GLY A 156 -5.19 3.73 3.11
C GLY A 156 -5.27 5.17 2.63
N ASP A 157 -5.77 6.01 3.54
CA ASP A 157 -6.09 7.41 3.31
C ASP A 157 -6.96 7.58 2.05
N VAL A 158 -8.04 6.78 2.00
CA VAL A 158 -9.02 6.81 0.90
C VAL A 158 -9.65 8.21 0.81
N VAL A 159 -9.87 8.85 1.96
CA VAL A 159 -10.36 10.23 2.08
C VAL A 159 -9.52 11.01 3.10
N TYR A 160 -9.68 12.34 3.15
CA TYR A 160 -9.03 13.22 4.13
C TYR A 160 -10.02 13.65 5.20
N ASP A 161 -10.16 12.87 6.28
CA ASP A 161 -11.08 13.11 7.42
C ASP A 161 -12.55 13.32 6.99
N ARG A 162 -12.94 12.73 5.85
CA ARG A 162 -14.28 12.92 5.24
C ARG A 162 -14.92 11.58 4.86
N PRO A 163 -15.32 10.78 5.85
CA PRO A 163 -15.94 9.47 5.59
C PRO A 163 -17.23 9.55 4.74
N ASP A 164 -17.86 10.70 4.68
CA ASP A 164 -18.98 10.97 3.77
C ASP A 164 -18.60 10.95 2.28
N LEU A 165 -17.31 11.01 1.95
CA LEU A 165 -16.82 10.92 0.58
C LEU A 165 -16.42 9.50 0.13
N PHE A 166 -16.40 8.50 1.01
CA PHE A 166 -16.04 7.13 0.64
C PHE A 166 -16.80 6.62 -0.59
N HIS A 167 -18.11 6.72 -0.59
CA HIS A 167 -18.94 6.29 -1.73
C HIS A 167 -18.64 7.05 -3.02
N ALA A 168 -18.31 8.35 -2.93
CA ALA A 168 -17.96 9.14 -4.10
C ALA A 168 -16.61 8.70 -4.69
N VAL A 169 -15.62 8.37 -3.84
CA VAL A 169 -14.33 7.82 -4.26
C VAL A 169 -14.52 6.42 -4.87
N ASN A 170 -15.28 5.55 -4.23
CA ASN A 170 -15.58 4.21 -4.72
C ASN A 170 -16.25 4.24 -6.10
N ALA A 171 -17.24 5.12 -6.29
CA ALA A 171 -17.92 5.29 -7.59
C ALA A 171 -16.95 5.73 -8.70
N VAL A 172 -15.92 6.51 -8.37
CA VAL A 172 -14.85 6.90 -9.31
C VAL A 172 -13.96 5.69 -9.62
N LEU A 173 -13.49 4.96 -8.61
CA LEU A 173 -12.62 3.80 -8.78
C LEU A 173 -13.31 2.63 -9.49
N ALA A 174 -14.61 2.41 -9.25
CA ALA A 174 -15.41 1.37 -9.90
C ALA A 174 -15.43 1.50 -11.44
N ARG A 175 -15.18 2.68 -11.99
CA ARG A 175 -15.09 2.92 -13.44
C ARG A 175 -13.93 2.16 -14.09
N ILE A 176 -12.90 1.79 -13.31
CA ILE A 176 -11.79 0.94 -13.76
C ILE A 176 -12.29 -0.46 -14.13
N GLY A 177 -13.38 -0.92 -13.50
CA GLY A 177 -14.11 -2.12 -13.88
C GLY A 177 -13.56 -3.42 -13.30
N VAL A 178 -12.77 -3.34 -12.21
CA VAL A 178 -12.24 -4.48 -11.47
C VAL A 178 -12.69 -4.43 -10.00
N PRO A 179 -12.69 -5.57 -9.26
CA PRO A 179 -12.90 -5.56 -7.83
C PRO A 179 -11.89 -4.66 -7.12
N TRP A 180 -12.31 -3.93 -6.07
CA TRP A 180 -11.47 -2.99 -5.38
C TRP A 180 -11.42 -3.25 -3.88
N TYR A 181 -10.22 -3.47 -3.33
CA TYR A 181 -9.98 -3.68 -1.91
C TYR A 181 -9.39 -2.41 -1.30
N SER A 182 -9.59 -2.20 0.00
CA SER A 182 -9.05 -1.03 0.71
C SER A 182 -8.47 -1.41 2.06
N VAL A 183 -7.38 -0.78 2.44
CA VAL A 183 -6.80 -0.80 3.77
C VAL A 183 -7.11 0.56 4.41
N PRO A 184 -7.39 0.67 5.71
CA PRO A 184 -7.57 1.98 6.34
C PRO A 184 -6.25 2.72 6.48
N GLY A 185 -6.28 4.05 6.30
CA GLY A 185 -5.24 4.97 6.69
C GLY A 185 -5.67 5.84 7.87
N ASN A 186 -4.79 6.72 8.34
CA ASN A 186 -5.09 7.55 9.51
C ASN A 186 -6.22 8.56 9.27
N HIS A 187 -6.42 9.01 8.03
CA HIS A 187 -7.51 9.92 7.66
C HIS A 187 -8.86 9.21 7.41
N ASP A 188 -8.88 7.89 7.37
CA ASP A 188 -10.09 7.07 7.24
C ASP A 188 -10.71 6.73 8.60
N LEU A 189 -9.99 6.98 9.70
CA LEU A 189 -10.33 6.58 11.05
C LEU A 189 -10.81 7.76 11.90
N ALA A 190 -11.73 7.49 12.82
CA ALA A 190 -12.15 8.47 13.82
C ALA A 190 -11.16 8.54 15.00
N LEU A 191 -9.95 9.07 14.78
CA LEU A 191 -8.84 9.07 15.75
C LEU A 191 -9.14 9.78 17.08
N GLY A 192 -10.17 10.63 17.13
CA GLY A 192 -10.60 11.30 18.37
C GLY A 192 -11.20 10.38 19.42
N THR A 193 -11.48 9.11 19.09
CA THR A 193 -12.02 8.12 20.02
C THR A 193 -10.88 7.35 20.71
N PRO A 194 -11.01 7.02 22.01
CA PRO A 194 -10.00 6.24 22.73
C PRO A 194 -10.05 4.73 22.39
N ASP A 195 -11.13 4.26 21.79
CA ASP A 195 -11.35 2.85 21.44
C ASP A 195 -11.01 2.64 19.96
N GLU A 196 -10.06 1.74 19.67
CA GLU A 196 -9.61 1.41 18.33
C GLU A 196 -10.72 0.82 17.45
N ALA A 197 -11.61 0.01 18.01
CA ALA A 197 -12.75 -0.53 17.27
C ALA A 197 -13.73 0.60 16.88
N ALA A 198 -13.93 1.57 17.76
CA ALA A 198 -14.73 2.75 17.45
C ALA A 198 -14.03 3.66 16.43
N ALA A 199 -12.70 3.74 16.45
CA ALA A 199 -11.94 4.48 15.46
C ALA A 199 -12.09 3.89 14.05
N ALA A 200 -12.09 2.57 13.91
CA ALA A 200 -12.25 1.90 12.62
C ALA A 200 -13.70 1.87 12.09
N ALA A 201 -14.69 2.16 12.93
CA ALA A 201 -16.11 2.00 12.60
C ALA A 201 -16.54 2.73 11.30
N PRO A 202 -16.12 3.98 10.99
CA PRO A 202 -16.49 4.64 9.73
C PRO A 202 -15.98 3.89 8.50
N PHE A 203 -14.74 3.42 8.53
CA PHE A 203 -14.16 2.61 7.47
C PHE A 203 -14.87 1.26 7.34
N GLU A 204 -15.03 0.55 8.45
CA GLU A 204 -15.63 -0.78 8.46
C GLU A 204 -17.13 -0.80 8.06
N ALA A 205 -17.81 0.32 8.19
CA ALA A 205 -19.20 0.45 7.73
C ALA A 205 -19.32 0.35 6.20
N VAL A 206 -18.24 0.71 5.46
CA VAL A 206 -18.22 0.72 3.99
C VAL A 206 -17.45 -0.47 3.43
N TYR A 207 -16.26 -0.76 3.97
CA TYR A 207 -15.30 -1.70 3.40
C TYR A 207 -15.29 -3.08 4.08
N GLY A 208 -15.98 -3.23 5.21
CA GLY A 208 -15.91 -4.44 6.03
C GLY A 208 -14.73 -4.42 7.00
N PRO A 209 -14.19 -5.59 7.40
CA PRO A 209 -13.14 -5.65 8.42
C PRO A 209 -11.89 -4.88 7.98
N SER A 210 -11.29 -4.12 8.91
CA SER A 210 -10.06 -3.34 8.68
C SER A 210 -8.81 -4.23 8.59
N THR A 211 -8.94 -5.51 9.01
CA THR A 211 -7.90 -6.55 8.90
C THR A 211 -8.51 -7.80 8.28
N TYR A 212 -7.99 -8.21 7.13
CA TYR A 212 -8.53 -9.35 6.37
C TYR A 212 -7.46 -9.92 5.42
N ALA A 213 -7.81 -11.01 4.72
CA ALA A 213 -6.93 -11.61 3.72
C ALA A 213 -7.71 -12.29 2.60
N PHE A 214 -7.05 -12.52 1.48
CA PHE A 214 -7.56 -13.28 0.34
C PHE A 214 -6.42 -13.83 -0.52
N HIS A 215 -6.61 -14.97 -1.15
CA HIS A 215 -5.67 -15.48 -2.15
C HIS A 215 -6.04 -14.94 -3.53
N ALA A 216 -5.02 -14.58 -4.32
CA ALA A 216 -5.20 -14.24 -5.73
C ALA A 216 -3.94 -14.62 -6.52
N GLY A 217 -4.12 -15.35 -7.62
CA GLY A 217 -3.00 -15.89 -8.38
C GLY A 217 -2.04 -16.71 -7.50
N PRO A 218 -0.72 -16.42 -7.49
CA PRO A 218 0.27 -17.14 -6.71
C PRO A 218 0.44 -16.60 -5.28
N ALA A 219 -0.44 -15.71 -4.79
CA ALA A 219 -0.20 -14.95 -3.56
C ALA A 219 -1.38 -14.91 -2.60
N LEU A 220 -1.06 -14.92 -1.32
CA LEU A 220 -1.91 -14.48 -0.22
C LEU A 220 -1.69 -12.96 0.00
N PHE A 221 -2.73 -12.17 -0.17
CA PHE A 221 -2.78 -10.76 0.17
C PHE A 221 -3.37 -10.59 1.56
N VAL A 222 -2.69 -9.84 2.43
CA VAL A 222 -3.12 -9.60 3.81
C VAL A 222 -3.19 -8.11 4.07
N ALA A 223 -4.38 -7.59 4.31
CA ALA A 223 -4.62 -6.23 4.75
C ALA A 223 -4.50 -6.15 6.28
N LEU A 224 -3.69 -5.22 6.76
CA LEU A 224 -3.47 -4.99 8.19
C LEU A 224 -3.72 -3.51 8.51
N ASP A 225 -4.67 -3.25 9.38
CA ASP A 225 -4.88 -1.93 9.98
C ASP A 225 -3.72 -1.64 10.94
N ASP A 226 -2.79 -0.85 10.48
CA ASP A 226 -1.55 -0.54 11.20
C ASP A 226 -1.52 0.84 11.85
N VAL A 227 -2.66 1.54 11.86
CA VAL A 227 -2.79 2.84 12.52
C VAL A 227 -3.15 2.65 13.99
N ARG A 228 -2.25 3.06 14.88
CA ARG A 228 -2.40 2.94 16.34
C ARG A 228 -2.72 4.29 16.95
N PRO A 229 -3.97 4.58 17.35
CA PRO A 229 -4.32 5.83 18.02
C PRO A 229 -3.54 6.02 19.34
N LEU A 230 -3.06 7.24 19.56
CA LEU A 230 -2.36 7.66 20.79
C LEU A 230 -3.16 8.70 21.60
N GLY A 231 -4.44 8.86 21.27
CA GLY A 231 -5.35 9.84 21.84
C GLY A 231 -5.30 11.21 21.14
N GLY A 232 -6.48 11.81 20.97
CA GLY A 232 -6.66 12.97 20.11
C GLY A 232 -6.30 12.63 18.66
N PRO A 233 -5.74 13.58 17.91
CA PRO A 233 -5.37 13.33 16.52
C PRO A 233 -4.05 12.58 16.33
N ARG A 234 -3.41 12.15 17.41
CA ARG A 234 -2.09 11.50 17.36
C ARG A 234 -2.22 10.00 17.11
N TYR A 235 -1.30 9.47 16.34
CA TYR A 235 -1.17 8.05 16.04
C TYR A 235 0.30 7.66 15.83
N ILE A 236 0.55 6.35 15.72
CA ILE A 236 1.82 5.74 15.32
C ILE A 236 1.50 4.47 14.52
N GLY A 237 2.37 4.07 13.63
CA GLY A 237 2.31 2.76 13.00
C GLY A 237 2.55 1.64 14.01
N GLY A 238 1.83 0.54 13.88
CA GLY A 238 1.99 -0.63 14.76
C GLY A 238 0.85 -1.64 14.58
N LEU A 239 1.02 -2.81 15.16
CA LEU A 239 0.07 -3.91 15.04
C LEU A 239 -0.46 -4.34 16.40
N ARG A 240 -1.75 -4.67 16.45
CA ARG A 240 -2.40 -5.25 17.64
C ARG A 240 -2.02 -6.73 17.80
N ASP A 241 -2.11 -7.21 19.03
CA ASP A 241 -1.87 -8.63 19.33
C ASP A 241 -2.82 -9.57 18.61
N ASP A 242 -4.06 -9.14 18.37
CA ASP A 242 -5.05 -9.93 17.65
C ASP A 242 -4.71 -10.05 16.15
N GLN A 243 -4.23 -8.98 15.53
CA GLN A 243 -3.77 -9.00 14.13
C GLN A 243 -2.55 -9.89 13.94
N LEU A 244 -1.57 -9.83 14.85
CA LEU A 244 -0.41 -10.71 14.82
C LEU A 244 -0.79 -12.18 15.03
N ARG A 245 -1.78 -12.46 15.91
CA ARG A 245 -2.34 -13.81 16.07
C ARG A 245 -3.09 -14.26 14.82
N PHE A 246 -3.92 -13.39 14.24
CA PHE A 246 -4.60 -13.68 12.97
C PHE A 246 -3.59 -14.06 11.89
N LEU A 247 -2.57 -13.22 11.68
CA LEU A 247 -1.52 -13.48 10.68
C LEU A 247 -0.82 -14.82 10.96
N GLY A 248 -0.42 -15.10 12.21
CA GLY A 248 0.20 -16.36 12.58
C GLY A 248 -0.68 -17.58 12.30
N ASN A 249 -1.98 -17.51 12.66
CA ASN A 249 -2.95 -18.57 12.40
C ASN A 249 -3.20 -18.77 10.90
N LEU A 250 -3.26 -17.69 10.13
CA LEU A 250 -3.44 -17.74 8.69
C LEU A 250 -2.21 -18.36 8.00
N LEU A 251 -1.01 -17.92 8.37
CA LEU A 251 0.23 -18.46 7.82
C LEU A 251 0.43 -19.94 8.14
N ALA A 252 -0.12 -20.45 9.25
CA ALA A 252 -0.06 -21.87 9.60
C ALA A 252 -0.86 -22.78 8.65
N VAL A 253 -1.86 -22.23 7.96
CA VAL A 253 -2.69 -22.96 6.97
C VAL A 253 -2.38 -22.55 5.52
N THR A 254 -1.42 -21.64 5.30
CA THR A 254 -0.97 -21.17 3.99
C THR A 254 0.30 -21.90 3.57
N PRO A 255 0.39 -22.43 2.34
CA PRO A 255 1.61 -23.05 1.82
C PRO A 255 2.86 -22.19 2.02
N ALA A 256 3.98 -22.82 2.40
CA ALA A 256 5.19 -22.08 2.77
C ALA A 256 5.88 -21.36 1.59
N ASP A 257 5.66 -21.84 0.39
CA ASP A 257 6.19 -21.34 -0.88
C ASP A 257 5.28 -20.31 -1.57
N GLU A 258 4.06 -20.11 -1.04
CA GLU A 258 3.15 -19.07 -1.56
C GLU A 258 3.66 -17.66 -1.20
N TRP A 259 3.55 -16.73 -2.12
CA TRP A 259 3.83 -15.32 -1.86
C TRP A 259 2.92 -14.78 -0.75
N VAL A 260 3.48 -13.97 0.14
CA VAL A 260 2.71 -13.21 1.14
C VAL A 260 2.91 -11.73 0.85
N VAL A 261 1.84 -11.06 0.45
CA VAL A 261 1.84 -9.61 0.20
C VAL A 261 1.10 -8.92 1.33
N LEU A 262 1.81 -8.21 2.17
CA LEU A 262 1.22 -7.36 3.20
C LEU A 262 0.81 -6.02 2.59
N MET A 263 -0.42 -5.62 2.84
CA MET A 263 -1.00 -4.35 2.44
C MET A 263 -1.25 -3.54 3.71
N MET A 264 -0.51 -2.45 3.86
CA MET A 264 -0.51 -1.61 5.05
C MET A 264 -0.58 -0.14 4.63
N HIS A 265 -0.85 0.75 5.57
CA HIS A 265 -0.81 2.19 5.29
C HIS A 265 0.53 2.80 5.71
N ILE A 266 0.91 2.66 6.98
CA ILE A 266 2.13 3.26 7.53
C ILE A 266 3.33 2.34 7.26
N PRO A 267 4.42 2.85 6.67
CA PRO A 267 5.56 2.01 6.33
C PRO A 267 6.33 1.50 7.55
N LEU A 268 6.93 0.31 7.39
CA LEU A 268 7.77 -0.36 8.39
C LEU A 268 9.17 0.25 8.52
N PHE A 269 9.37 1.51 8.15
CA PHE A 269 10.70 2.10 8.13
C PHE A 269 11.40 1.99 9.49
N PRO A 270 12.74 1.80 9.49
CA PRO A 270 13.51 1.90 10.72
C PRO A 270 13.38 3.31 11.31
N PRO A 271 13.60 3.46 12.64
CA PRO A 271 13.64 4.77 13.25
C PRO A 271 14.58 5.72 12.50
N ASP A 272 14.25 7.00 12.50
CA ASP A 272 15.10 8.02 11.91
C ASP A 272 16.43 8.19 12.71
N PRO A 273 17.38 8.98 12.22
CA PRO A 273 18.65 9.21 12.94
C PRO A 273 18.49 9.86 14.33
N SER A 274 17.34 10.47 14.63
CA SER A 274 17.00 10.99 15.97
C SER A 274 16.48 9.91 16.91
N GLY A 275 16.16 8.71 16.39
CA GLY A 275 15.53 7.61 17.08
C GLY A 275 14.00 7.71 17.12
N ALA A 276 13.40 8.66 16.37
CA ALA A 276 11.95 8.74 16.29
C ALA A 276 11.36 7.57 15.47
N GLU A 277 10.33 6.94 15.99
CA GLU A 277 9.64 5.82 15.37
C GLU A 277 8.41 6.34 14.61
N THR A 278 8.31 6.00 13.32
CA THR A 278 7.06 6.12 12.56
C THR A 278 6.20 4.88 12.71
N PHE A 279 6.86 3.73 12.93
CA PHE A 279 6.24 2.44 13.22
C PHE A 279 6.91 1.82 14.46
N ARG A 280 6.11 1.27 15.38
CA ARG A 280 6.61 0.65 16.61
C ARG A 280 7.61 -0.47 16.30
N VAL A 281 8.85 -0.31 16.69
CA VAL A 281 9.92 -1.29 16.45
C VAL A 281 9.56 -2.67 17.02
N ALA A 282 8.95 -2.71 18.20
CA ALA A 282 8.54 -3.98 18.82
C ALA A 282 7.53 -4.76 17.96
N ASP A 283 6.54 -4.08 17.37
CA ASP A 283 5.54 -4.71 16.52
C ASP A 283 6.14 -5.13 15.17
N ARG A 284 7.03 -4.30 14.60
CA ARG A 284 7.81 -4.66 13.40
C ARG A 284 8.63 -5.93 13.62
N GLN A 285 9.32 -6.06 14.74
CA GLN A 285 10.12 -7.24 15.07
C GLN A 285 9.25 -8.50 15.19
N ARG A 286 8.06 -8.39 15.79
CA ARG A 286 7.11 -9.51 15.89
C ARG A 286 6.59 -9.91 14.50
N LEU A 287 6.28 -8.95 13.65
CA LEU A 287 5.87 -9.17 12.27
C LEU A 287 6.98 -9.88 11.48
N PHE A 288 8.22 -9.42 11.59
CA PHE A 288 9.38 -10.05 10.97
C PHE A 288 9.57 -11.49 11.46
N GLY A 289 9.35 -11.75 12.75
CA GLY A 289 9.39 -13.11 13.30
C GLY A 289 8.36 -14.06 12.70
N LEU A 290 7.16 -13.57 12.39
CA LEU A 290 6.11 -14.37 11.74
C LEU A 290 6.43 -14.67 10.27
N LEU A 291 7.06 -13.74 9.57
CA LEU A 291 7.38 -13.86 8.14
C LEU A 291 8.73 -14.53 7.88
N GLY A 292 9.65 -14.59 8.85
CA GLY A 292 11.05 -14.97 8.65
C GLY A 292 11.28 -16.37 8.09
N GLY A 293 10.29 -17.25 8.14
CA GLY A 293 10.31 -18.57 7.50
C GLY A 293 9.81 -18.58 6.04
N ARG A 294 9.34 -17.44 5.52
CA ARG A 294 8.80 -17.33 4.16
C ARG A 294 9.89 -16.90 3.19
N ARG A 295 9.96 -17.60 2.05
CA ARG A 295 10.87 -17.23 0.96
C ARG A 295 10.37 -16.02 0.19
N HIS A 296 9.06 -15.90 0.03
CA HIS A 296 8.41 -14.91 -0.80
C HIS A 296 7.51 -14.03 0.05
N ALA A 297 7.98 -12.83 0.37
CA ALA A 297 7.22 -11.82 1.09
C ALA A 297 7.47 -10.43 0.50
N LEU A 298 6.43 -9.62 0.47
CA LEU A 298 6.44 -8.23 0.00
C LEU A 298 5.58 -7.39 0.93
N VAL A 299 6.02 -6.17 1.23
CA VAL A 299 5.22 -5.17 1.94
C VAL A 299 4.91 -4.01 1.01
N LEU A 300 3.64 -3.64 0.93
CA LEU A 300 3.17 -2.45 0.23
C LEU A 300 2.63 -1.46 1.25
N SER A 301 3.11 -0.23 1.19
CA SER A 301 2.71 0.85 2.10
C SER A 301 2.50 2.18 1.37
N GLY A 302 1.95 3.20 2.06
CA GLY A 302 1.68 4.54 1.56
C GLY A 302 2.07 5.62 2.56
N HIS A 303 1.14 6.55 2.87
CA HIS A 303 1.21 7.51 3.97
C HIS A 303 2.20 8.67 3.80
N THR A 304 3.38 8.42 3.25
CA THR A 304 4.49 9.38 3.34
C THR A 304 4.48 10.46 2.26
N HIS A 305 3.67 10.30 1.22
CA HIS A 305 3.65 11.18 0.04
C HIS A 305 5.03 11.36 -0.62
N TYR A 306 5.84 10.28 -0.58
CA TYR A 306 7.05 10.11 -1.39
C TYR A 306 7.25 8.63 -1.70
N GLN A 307 8.00 8.30 -2.75
CA GLN A 307 8.31 6.92 -3.10
C GLN A 307 9.56 6.42 -2.40
N ARG A 308 9.53 5.16 -1.96
CA ARG A 308 10.72 4.53 -1.41
C ARG A 308 10.65 3.01 -1.51
N HIS A 309 11.74 2.41 -1.99
CA HIS A 309 12.00 0.98 -1.83
C HIS A 309 12.94 0.75 -0.66
N VAL A 310 12.59 -0.16 0.23
CA VAL A 310 13.43 -0.57 1.36
C VAL A 310 13.63 -2.08 1.29
N MET A 311 14.88 -2.50 1.42
CA MET A 311 15.27 -3.91 1.52
C MET A 311 15.66 -4.16 2.97
N HIS A 312 14.69 -4.61 3.79
CA HIS A 312 14.95 -4.93 5.20
C HIS A 312 15.88 -6.12 5.32
N GLY A 313 16.95 -5.94 6.05
CA GLY A 313 17.97 -6.94 6.30
C GLY A 313 18.19 -7.20 7.79
N SER A 314 19.29 -7.90 8.09
CA SER A 314 19.65 -8.23 9.47
C SER A 314 19.85 -7.00 10.36
N ALA A 315 20.29 -5.88 9.79
CA ALA A 315 20.43 -4.61 10.52
C ALA A 315 19.08 -4.07 11.02
N ASP A 316 17.97 -4.40 10.33
CA ASP A 316 16.61 -4.03 10.71
C ASP A 316 15.94 -5.09 11.60
N GLY A 317 16.64 -6.21 11.87
CA GLY A 317 16.13 -7.37 12.61
C GLY A 317 15.40 -8.40 11.73
N TRP A 318 15.45 -8.27 10.41
CA TRP A 318 14.95 -9.31 9.50
C TRP A 318 15.89 -10.52 9.47
N SER A 319 15.33 -11.72 9.57
CA SER A 319 16.08 -12.98 9.60
C SER A 319 15.69 -13.98 8.51
N GLY A 320 14.89 -13.54 7.54
CA GLY A 320 14.51 -14.39 6.40
C GLY A 320 15.66 -14.66 5.44
N PRO A 321 15.49 -15.62 4.50
CA PRO A 321 16.57 -16.05 3.61
C PRO A 321 16.99 -14.98 2.60
N GLU A 322 16.06 -14.13 2.20
CA GLU A 322 16.28 -12.98 1.30
C GLU A 322 15.83 -11.70 1.99
N PRO A 323 16.35 -10.51 1.62
CA PRO A 323 15.85 -9.26 2.17
C PRO A 323 14.35 -9.10 1.94
N LEU A 324 13.62 -8.66 2.96
CA LEU A 324 12.20 -8.33 2.81
C LEU A 324 12.06 -7.01 2.06
N HIS A 325 11.48 -7.07 0.87
CA HIS A 325 11.21 -5.88 0.09
C HIS A 325 9.97 -5.17 0.63
N GLU A 326 10.10 -3.90 0.95
CA GLU A 326 9.01 -2.97 1.19
C GLU A 326 8.99 -1.90 0.11
N TYR A 327 7.83 -1.68 -0.50
CA TYR A 327 7.60 -0.60 -1.44
C TYR A 327 6.57 0.38 -0.88
N ASN A 328 7.04 1.55 -0.51
CA ASN A 328 6.20 2.69 -0.17
C ASN A 328 5.82 3.41 -1.47
N VAL A 329 4.56 3.28 -1.84
CA VAL A 329 4.00 3.67 -3.13
C VAL A 329 3.74 5.18 -3.18
N ALA A 330 3.85 5.76 -4.36
CA ALA A 330 3.51 7.15 -4.63
C ALA A 330 2.05 7.48 -4.35
N ALA A 331 1.80 8.59 -3.67
CA ALA A 331 0.45 9.07 -3.36
C ALA A 331 -0.33 9.46 -4.64
N ALA A 332 -1.56 9.00 -4.76
CA ALA A 332 -2.46 9.35 -5.86
C ALA A 332 -2.84 10.83 -5.86
N CYS A 333 -2.95 11.45 -4.67
CA CYS A 333 -3.16 12.89 -4.51
C CYS A 333 -1.86 13.72 -4.63
N GLY A 334 -0.68 13.04 -4.70
CA GLY A 334 0.61 13.71 -4.65
C GLY A 334 0.79 14.55 -3.39
N GLY A 335 1.14 15.83 -3.52
CA GLY A 335 1.20 16.79 -2.42
C GLY A 335 -0.19 17.34 -2.08
N PHE A 336 -1.12 16.52 -1.61
CA PHE A 336 -2.47 16.90 -1.13
C PHE A 336 -3.31 17.70 -2.14
N TRP A 337 -3.31 17.31 -3.42
CA TRP A 337 -3.97 18.06 -4.49
C TRP A 337 -3.54 19.52 -4.54
N GLY A 338 -2.30 19.81 -4.13
CA GLY A 338 -1.75 21.17 -4.05
C GLY A 338 -0.96 21.61 -5.29
N GLY A 339 -0.41 22.83 -5.24
CA GLY A 339 0.44 23.37 -6.29
C GLY A 339 -0.31 24.11 -7.40
N PRO A 340 0.38 24.49 -8.49
CA PRO A 340 -0.22 25.18 -9.62
C PRO A 340 -1.20 24.29 -10.38
N LEU A 341 -2.20 24.89 -11.01
CA LEU A 341 -3.13 24.15 -11.87
C LEU A 341 -2.49 23.90 -13.23
N ASP A 342 -2.66 22.70 -13.75
CA ASP A 342 -2.33 22.35 -15.12
C ASP A 342 -3.38 22.91 -16.12
N ARG A 343 -3.21 22.64 -17.41
CA ARG A 343 -4.14 23.09 -18.47
C ARG A 343 -5.55 22.51 -18.32
N GLY A 344 -5.70 21.38 -17.61
CA GLY A 344 -6.99 20.74 -17.30
C GLY A 344 -7.66 21.27 -16.05
N GLY A 345 -7.05 22.28 -15.37
CA GLY A 345 -7.54 22.83 -14.11
C GLY A 345 -7.37 21.87 -12.93
N ILE A 346 -6.42 20.94 -13.00
CA ILE A 346 -6.10 19.97 -11.95
C ILE A 346 -4.76 20.40 -11.34
N PRO A 347 -4.61 20.39 -9.99
CA PRO A 347 -3.33 20.68 -9.36
C PRO A 347 -2.23 19.73 -9.86
N VAL A 348 -1.03 20.26 -10.11
CA VAL A 348 0.14 19.45 -10.48
C VAL A 348 0.49 18.47 -9.37
N ALA A 349 0.37 18.90 -8.13
CA ALA A 349 0.43 18.08 -6.93
C ALA A 349 1.71 17.22 -6.82
N THR A 350 2.87 17.78 -7.23
CA THR A 350 4.16 17.09 -7.07
C THR A 350 4.37 16.69 -5.62
N MET A 351 4.80 15.45 -5.38
CA MET A 351 5.14 14.96 -4.05
C MET A 351 6.43 15.59 -3.53
N TRP A 352 6.66 15.45 -2.24
CA TRP A 352 7.75 16.15 -1.51
C TRP A 352 9.16 15.72 -1.89
N ASP A 353 9.29 14.58 -2.59
CA ASP A 353 10.51 14.05 -3.19
C ASP A 353 10.68 14.39 -4.68
N GLY A 354 9.79 15.21 -5.23
CA GLY A 354 9.78 15.59 -6.64
C GLY A 354 9.09 14.61 -7.57
N THR A 355 8.52 13.51 -7.06
CA THR A 355 7.77 12.55 -7.87
C THR A 355 6.39 13.11 -8.22
N PRO A 356 5.89 12.97 -9.45
CA PRO A 356 4.49 13.32 -9.77
C PRO A 356 3.51 12.38 -9.05
N PRO A 357 2.22 12.75 -8.92
CA PRO A 357 1.17 11.82 -8.50
C PRO A 357 1.10 10.60 -9.40
N GLY A 358 0.69 9.45 -8.89
CA GLY A 358 0.57 8.26 -9.71
C GLY A 358 0.04 7.04 -8.97
N TYR A 359 0.33 5.89 -9.53
CA TYR A 359 -0.04 4.58 -8.96
C TYR A 359 0.99 3.53 -9.34
N ALA A 360 1.01 2.41 -8.61
CA ALA A 360 1.84 1.28 -8.96
C ALA A 360 1.05 0.17 -9.67
N VAL A 361 1.75 -0.63 -10.45
CA VAL A 361 1.28 -1.90 -10.99
C VAL A 361 2.18 -3.00 -10.45
N LEU A 362 1.61 -3.89 -9.66
CA LEU A 362 2.28 -5.10 -9.21
C LEU A 362 1.96 -6.21 -10.22
N GLN A 363 2.98 -6.95 -10.65
CA GLN A 363 2.82 -8.10 -11.54
C GLN A 363 3.67 -9.28 -11.08
N PHE A 364 3.05 -10.45 -10.95
CA PHE A 364 3.78 -11.70 -10.73
C PHE A 364 4.35 -12.22 -12.04
N ALA A 365 5.61 -12.64 -12.01
CA ALA A 365 6.34 -13.18 -13.15
C ALA A 365 7.17 -14.40 -12.70
N GLY A 366 6.51 -15.55 -12.57
CA GLY A 366 7.07 -16.75 -11.96
C GLY A 366 7.30 -16.55 -10.47
N ASP A 367 8.54 -16.72 -10.02
CA ASP A 367 8.98 -16.52 -8.64
C ASP A 367 9.41 -15.07 -8.30
N ARG A 368 9.18 -14.13 -9.22
CA ARG A 368 9.49 -12.70 -9.04
C ARG A 368 8.23 -11.84 -9.06
N VAL A 369 8.34 -10.68 -8.45
CA VAL A 369 7.35 -9.61 -8.51
C VAL A 369 7.96 -8.40 -9.20
N LEU A 370 7.28 -7.89 -10.22
CA LEU A 370 7.60 -6.63 -10.89
C LEU A 370 6.74 -5.54 -10.27
N LEU A 371 7.36 -4.41 -9.96
CA LEU A 371 6.71 -3.23 -9.39
C LEU A 371 6.95 -2.05 -10.34
N ASP A 372 5.92 -1.66 -11.06
CA ASP A 372 5.96 -0.53 -11.98
C ASP A 372 5.27 0.66 -11.35
N TYR A 373 5.87 1.84 -11.49
CA TYR A 373 5.22 3.10 -11.21
C TYR A 373 4.67 3.72 -12.49
N VAL A 374 3.45 4.27 -12.45
CA VAL A 374 2.82 4.97 -13.56
C VAL A 374 2.47 6.39 -13.13
N PRO A 375 3.17 7.41 -13.64
CA PRO A 375 2.88 8.80 -13.30
C PRO A 375 1.53 9.22 -13.91
N ALA A 376 0.68 9.81 -13.10
CA ALA A 376 -0.61 10.33 -13.57
C ALA A 376 -0.41 11.51 -14.53
N ARG A 377 -1.22 11.57 -15.60
CA ARG A 377 -1.23 12.66 -16.59
C ARG A 377 0.08 12.84 -17.38
N LEU A 378 0.99 11.88 -17.26
CA LEU A 378 2.22 11.81 -18.04
C LEU A 378 2.27 10.49 -18.81
N PRO A 379 3.06 10.39 -19.90
CA PRO A 379 3.33 9.11 -20.54
C PRO A 379 3.92 8.11 -19.54
N ALA A 380 3.51 6.84 -19.60
CA ALA A 380 3.95 5.81 -18.65
C ALA A 380 5.47 5.56 -18.70
N ASP A 381 6.14 5.84 -19.81
CA ASP A 381 7.58 5.76 -20.00
C ASP A 381 8.34 6.99 -19.45
N ARG A 382 7.62 8.02 -18.99
CA ARG A 382 8.21 9.21 -18.34
C ARG A 382 8.62 8.87 -16.91
N GLN A 383 9.72 8.12 -16.76
CA GLN A 383 10.22 7.63 -15.46
C GLN A 383 11.39 8.43 -14.90
N VAL A 384 11.87 9.42 -15.64
CA VAL A 384 13.04 10.24 -15.25
C VAL A 384 12.75 11.71 -15.44
N ALA A 385 12.92 12.51 -14.38
CA ALA A 385 12.96 13.96 -14.43
C ALA A 385 14.41 14.45 -14.32
N LEU A 386 14.82 15.38 -15.20
CA LEU A 386 16.16 15.94 -15.20
C LEU A 386 16.16 17.38 -14.70
N HIS A 387 17.11 17.68 -13.82
CA HIS A 387 17.45 19.02 -13.41
C HIS A 387 18.87 19.34 -13.91
N VAL A 388 18.94 20.20 -14.93
CA VAL A 388 20.19 20.58 -15.62
C VAL A 388 20.25 22.10 -15.70
N PRO A 389 21.38 22.73 -15.34
CA PRO A 389 21.54 24.15 -15.57
C PRO A 389 21.36 24.49 -17.05
N ALA A 390 20.51 25.48 -17.36
CA ALA A 390 20.23 25.89 -18.74
C ALA A 390 21.47 26.46 -19.45
N ALA A 391 22.40 27.08 -18.67
CA ALA A 391 23.65 27.64 -19.16
C ALA A 391 24.78 27.44 -18.15
N VAL A 392 26.01 27.23 -18.68
CA VAL A 392 27.25 27.11 -17.90
C VAL A 392 28.35 27.91 -18.59
N ALA A 393 29.37 28.37 -17.82
CA ALA A 393 30.52 29.04 -18.39
C ALA A 393 31.52 28.02 -18.99
N PRO A 394 32.30 28.38 -20.04
CA PRO A 394 33.35 27.53 -20.58
C PRO A 394 34.41 27.20 -19.51
N GLY A 395 34.84 25.96 -19.42
CA GLY A 395 35.80 25.52 -18.44
C GLY A 395 35.31 25.48 -16.99
N GLN A 396 34.01 25.74 -16.75
CA GLN A 396 33.43 25.62 -15.42
C GLN A 396 33.39 24.15 -15.01
N GLY A 397 34.28 23.78 -14.08
CA GLY A 397 34.28 22.46 -13.47
C GLY A 397 33.25 22.32 -12.37
N TYR A 398 32.93 21.07 -12.01
CA TYR A 398 32.07 20.73 -10.87
C TYR A 398 30.61 21.19 -10.98
N VAL A 399 30.09 21.37 -12.19
CA VAL A 399 28.67 21.67 -12.40
C VAL A 399 27.87 20.37 -12.32
N SER A 400 27.05 20.28 -11.31
CA SER A 400 26.17 19.11 -11.10
C SER A 400 24.90 19.21 -11.95
N PHE A 401 24.42 18.06 -12.37
CA PHE A 401 23.03 17.83 -12.79
C PHE A 401 22.43 16.69 -11.97
N TYR A 402 21.10 16.61 -11.97
CA TYR A 402 20.39 15.62 -11.19
C TYR A 402 19.37 14.90 -12.06
N ALA A 403 19.17 13.61 -11.79
CA ALA A 403 18.13 12.78 -12.38
C ALA A 403 17.31 12.18 -11.25
N ASN A 404 16.04 12.56 -11.17
CA ASN A 404 15.06 11.94 -10.30
C ASN A 404 14.45 10.77 -11.10
N VAL A 405 14.79 9.53 -10.70
CA VAL A 405 14.31 8.29 -11.33
C VAL A 405 13.19 7.74 -10.47
N PHE A 406 11.95 8.01 -10.84
CA PHE A 406 10.79 7.91 -9.95
C PHE A 406 10.65 6.58 -9.20
N ASN A 407 10.89 5.45 -9.87
CA ASN A 407 10.82 4.11 -9.24
C ASN A 407 12.22 3.53 -8.91
N GLY A 408 13.25 4.37 -8.91
CA GLY A 408 14.62 3.94 -8.80
C GLY A 408 15.03 3.54 -7.38
N HIS A 409 15.92 2.53 -7.28
CA HIS A 409 16.54 2.09 -6.02
C HIS A 409 17.96 1.57 -6.28
N ASP A 410 18.65 1.04 -5.27
CA ASP A 410 20.05 0.61 -5.37
C ASP A 410 20.35 -0.42 -6.49
N GLY A 411 19.35 -1.20 -6.90
CA GLY A 411 19.50 -2.16 -7.99
C GLY A 411 19.49 -1.55 -9.40
N TRP A 412 19.21 -0.24 -9.56
CA TRP A 412 19.17 0.41 -10.87
C TRP A 412 20.55 0.91 -11.32
N VAL A 413 20.80 0.80 -12.63
CA VAL A 413 21.99 1.37 -13.28
C VAL A 413 21.58 2.64 -14.00
N VAL A 414 22.14 3.79 -13.58
CA VAL A 414 21.83 5.09 -14.20
C VAL A 414 23.10 5.69 -14.78
N GLU A 415 23.05 6.05 -16.06
CA GLU A 415 24.14 6.55 -16.84
C GLU A 415 23.79 7.83 -17.55
N ALA A 416 24.79 8.67 -17.80
CA ALA A 416 24.62 9.92 -18.52
C ALA A 416 25.70 10.12 -19.57
N ARG A 417 25.38 10.88 -20.63
CA ARG A 417 26.35 11.37 -21.61
C ARG A 417 25.94 12.77 -22.09
N VAL A 418 26.90 13.54 -22.52
CA VAL A 418 26.67 14.80 -23.24
C VAL A 418 26.98 14.58 -24.71
N ASP A 419 26.04 14.94 -25.58
CA ASP A 419 26.11 14.75 -27.03
C ASP A 419 26.45 13.28 -27.39
N ASP A 420 27.42 13.06 -28.26
CA ASP A 420 27.86 11.72 -28.71
C ASP A 420 28.98 11.11 -27.86
N ARG A 421 29.28 11.67 -26.68
CA ARG A 421 30.28 11.12 -25.77
C ARG A 421 29.86 9.76 -25.23
N ALA A 422 30.82 9.03 -24.63
CA ALA A 422 30.57 7.75 -23.99
C ALA A 422 29.58 7.90 -22.80
N TRP A 423 28.78 6.87 -22.57
CA TRP A 423 27.95 6.76 -21.38
C TRP A 423 28.83 6.56 -20.16
N ASN A 424 28.54 7.28 -19.09
CA ASN A 424 29.24 7.18 -17.82
C ASN A 424 28.20 6.97 -16.69
N PRO A 425 28.47 6.07 -15.75
CA PRO A 425 27.58 5.87 -14.61
C PRO A 425 27.54 7.12 -13.74
N ILE A 426 26.36 7.43 -13.23
CA ILE A 426 26.16 8.47 -12.22
C ILE A 426 25.68 7.83 -10.93
N ARG A 427 25.89 8.50 -9.80
CA ARG A 427 25.66 7.88 -8.50
C ARG A 427 24.34 8.32 -7.87
N ARG A 428 23.65 7.41 -7.20
CA ARG A 428 22.53 7.74 -6.32
C ARG A 428 23.03 8.54 -5.11
N ILE A 429 22.24 9.51 -4.71
CA ILE A 429 22.48 10.34 -3.52
C ILE A 429 21.19 10.43 -2.72
N LEU A 430 21.30 10.79 -1.46
CA LEU A 430 20.17 11.21 -0.62
C LEU A 430 20.18 12.74 -0.56
N GLY A 431 19.04 13.34 -0.88
CA GLY A 431 18.91 14.81 -0.89
C GLY A 431 17.53 15.24 -1.34
N TRP A 432 17.26 16.52 -1.30
CA TRP A 432 16.02 17.08 -1.83
C TRP A 432 16.04 17.09 -3.36
N ASP A 433 14.87 16.84 -3.96
CA ASP A 433 14.70 17.11 -5.39
C ASP A 433 14.91 18.61 -5.65
N PRO A 434 15.83 19.00 -6.58
CA PRO A 434 16.17 20.40 -6.77
C PRO A 434 15.01 21.26 -7.30
N VAL A 435 14.10 20.68 -8.09
CA VAL A 435 12.95 21.39 -8.64
C VAL A 435 11.93 21.66 -7.54
N TYR A 436 11.57 20.62 -6.78
CA TYR A 436 10.67 20.78 -5.66
C TYR A 436 11.21 21.76 -4.60
N ALA A 437 12.50 21.65 -4.25
CA ALA A 437 13.15 22.55 -3.32
C ALA A 437 13.12 24.02 -3.81
N ALA A 438 13.34 24.25 -5.10
CA ALA A 438 13.25 25.60 -5.68
C ALA A 438 11.81 26.14 -5.64
N GLU A 439 10.80 25.34 -5.96
CA GLU A 439 9.39 25.70 -5.87
C GLU A 439 8.98 26.00 -4.43
N PHE A 440 9.43 25.17 -3.48
CA PHE A 440 9.19 25.39 -2.05
C PHE A 440 9.77 26.73 -1.57
N LEU A 441 11.03 27.03 -1.89
CA LEU A 441 11.69 28.28 -1.50
C LEU A 441 11.07 29.51 -2.19
N ALA A 442 10.62 29.36 -3.45
CA ALA A 442 9.96 30.45 -4.16
C ALA A 442 8.64 30.92 -3.53
N GLN A 443 8.02 30.09 -2.69
CA GLN A 443 6.81 30.47 -1.96
C GLN A 443 7.05 31.57 -0.91
N ASP A 444 8.29 31.75 -0.46
CA ASP A 444 8.64 32.81 0.50
C ASP A 444 8.84 34.18 -0.17
N SER A 445 8.80 34.24 -1.52
CA SER A 445 8.78 35.49 -2.26
C SER A 445 7.41 36.18 -2.19
N ASP A 446 7.38 37.52 -2.28
CA ASP A 446 6.16 38.36 -2.14
C ASP A 446 5.08 38.13 -3.23
N ALA A 447 5.34 37.24 -4.19
CA ALA A 447 4.45 36.97 -5.32
C ALA A 447 3.46 35.80 -5.07
N ARG A 448 3.13 35.48 -3.84
CA ARG A 448 2.16 34.41 -3.54
C ARG A 448 0.76 34.74 -4.07
N PRO A 449 0.15 33.83 -4.87
CA PRO A 449 -1.28 33.89 -5.10
C PRO A 449 -2.00 33.72 -3.76
N SER A 450 -2.75 34.70 -3.31
CA SER A 450 -3.55 34.62 -2.09
C SER A 450 -4.52 33.42 -2.17
N GLY A 451 -4.54 32.57 -1.13
CA GLY A 451 -5.54 31.50 -0.97
C GLY A 451 -5.09 30.08 -1.33
N ARG A 452 -3.83 29.82 -1.67
CA ARG A 452 -3.30 28.46 -1.84
C ARG A 452 -2.57 27.99 -0.58
N PRO A 453 -2.74 26.71 -0.16
CA PRO A 453 -1.93 26.12 0.88
C PRO A 453 -0.43 26.20 0.52
N ARG A 454 0.43 26.37 1.51
CA ARG A 454 1.87 26.27 1.33
C ARG A 454 2.23 24.84 0.95
N LEU A 455 3.21 24.67 0.03
CA LEU A 455 3.80 23.35 -0.21
C LEU A 455 4.44 22.83 1.09
N PRO A 456 4.33 21.54 1.42
CA PRO A 456 5.05 20.93 2.52
C PRO A 456 6.57 21.03 2.36
N ASP A 457 7.30 20.88 3.46
CA ASP A 457 8.76 20.86 3.44
C ASP A 457 9.28 19.74 2.54
N PRO A 458 10.38 19.95 1.77
CA PRO A 458 10.97 18.90 0.93
C PRO A 458 11.37 17.66 1.75
N ALA A 459 10.98 16.49 1.27
CA ALA A 459 11.45 15.22 1.82
C ALA A 459 12.76 14.77 1.18
N ILE A 460 13.46 13.86 1.85
CA ILE A 460 14.61 13.17 1.24
C ILE A 460 14.10 12.32 0.07
N CYS A 461 14.62 12.62 -1.13
CA CYS A 461 14.40 11.79 -2.32
C CYS A 461 15.39 10.62 -2.28
N TYR A 462 14.84 9.38 -2.21
CA TYR A 462 15.62 8.14 -2.14
C TYR A 462 15.98 7.59 -3.52
N HIS A 463 15.53 8.24 -4.57
CA HIS A 463 15.72 7.86 -5.98
C HIS A 463 16.28 9.02 -6.81
N LEU A 464 17.21 9.78 -6.22
CA LEU A 464 17.89 10.90 -6.85
C LEU A 464 19.34 10.51 -7.22
N TRP A 465 19.70 10.70 -8.48
CA TRP A 465 21.07 10.51 -8.97
C TRP A 465 21.72 11.85 -9.29
N ARG A 466 23.02 11.95 -9.05
CA ARG A 466 23.81 13.12 -9.37
C ARG A 466 24.96 12.77 -10.30
N GLY A 467 25.09 13.52 -11.40
CA GLY A 467 26.22 13.53 -12.30
C GLY A 467 26.91 14.88 -12.35
N MET A 468 28.02 14.93 -13.06
CA MET A 468 28.81 16.14 -13.29
C MET A 468 28.90 16.41 -14.78
N LEU A 469 28.70 17.66 -15.21
CA LEU A 469 28.93 18.06 -16.59
C LEU A 469 30.42 18.05 -16.88
N PRO A 470 30.86 17.63 -18.08
CA PRO A 470 32.25 17.74 -18.50
C PRO A 470 32.72 19.19 -18.53
N ALA A 471 33.89 19.46 -17.97
CA ALA A 471 34.47 20.82 -17.94
C ALA A 471 35.01 21.28 -19.33
N ASP A 472 35.23 20.35 -20.24
CA ASP A 472 35.83 20.58 -21.58
C ASP A 472 34.77 20.76 -22.69
N LEU A 473 33.54 21.09 -22.32
CA LEU A 473 32.49 21.43 -23.28
C LEU A 473 32.82 22.74 -24.00
N VAL A 474 32.73 22.72 -25.33
CA VAL A 474 32.97 23.90 -26.15
C VAL A 474 31.81 24.90 -26.09
N PRO A 475 32.02 26.20 -26.32
CA PRO A 475 30.89 27.14 -26.41
C PRO A 475 29.88 26.73 -27.48
N GLY A 476 28.60 26.76 -27.11
CA GLY A 476 27.49 26.39 -27.99
C GLY A 476 26.40 25.56 -27.28
N PRO A 477 25.41 25.11 -28.04
CA PRO A 477 24.36 24.22 -27.54
C PRO A 477 24.86 22.78 -27.37
N HIS A 478 24.43 22.13 -26.32
CA HIS A 478 24.69 20.74 -25.99
C HIS A 478 23.42 20.03 -25.54
N THR A 479 23.41 18.71 -25.56
CA THR A 479 22.32 17.90 -25.03
C THR A 479 22.85 16.88 -24.02
N LEU A 480 22.33 16.90 -22.81
CA LEU A 480 22.52 15.87 -21.81
C LEU A 480 21.50 14.76 -22.03
N PHE A 481 21.96 13.53 -22.13
CA PHE A 481 21.14 12.31 -22.17
C PHE A 481 21.38 11.53 -20.88
N VAL A 482 20.28 11.01 -20.30
CA VAL A 482 20.30 10.09 -19.16
C VAL A 482 19.52 8.85 -19.54
N ARG A 483 20.04 7.67 -19.18
CA ARG A 483 19.30 6.41 -19.22
C ARG A 483 19.35 5.74 -17.86
N ALA A 484 18.22 5.20 -17.44
CA ALA A 484 18.06 4.45 -16.20
C ALA A 484 17.57 3.06 -16.54
N THR A 485 18.34 2.04 -16.18
CA THR A 485 18.00 0.63 -16.44
C THR A 485 17.65 -0.05 -15.12
N ASP A 486 16.48 -0.65 -15.05
CA ASP A 486 16.00 -1.37 -13.89
C ASP A 486 16.66 -2.77 -13.77
N PRO A 487 16.48 -3.48 -12.64
CA PRO A 487 17.02 -4.82 -12.45
C PRO A 487 16.50 -5.87 -13.45
N ASP A 488 15.39 -5.61 -14.12
CA ASP A 488 14.79 -6.46 -15.14
C ASP A 488 15.29 -6.16 -16.57
N GLY A 489 16.18 -5.16 -16.72
CA GLY A 489 16.80 -4.76 -17.98
C GLY A 489 15.96 -3.77 -18.80
N ARG A 490 14.84 -3.25 -18.27
CA ARG A 490 14.04 -2.21 -18.95
C ARG A 490 14.74 -0.86 -18.79
N THR A 491 14.85 -0.11 -19.87
CA THR A 491 15.57 1.17 -19.91
C THR A 491 14.62 2.32 -20.18
N TYR A 492 14.71 3.35 -19.37
CA TYR A 492 13.99 4.62 -19.47
C TYR A 492 14.98 5.73 -19.77
N SER A 493 14.63 6.65 -20.66
CA SER A 493 15.55 7.69 -21.11
C SER A 493 14.93 9.07 -20.96
N ALA A 494 15.78 10.04 -20.64
CA ALA A 494 15.43 11.46 -20.63
C ALA A 494 16.56 12.28 -21.23
N GLN A 495 16.21 13.46 -21.77
CA GLN A 495 17.20 14.39 -22.31
C GLN A 495 16.87 15.83 -21.93
N SER A 496 17.89 16.67 -21.84
CA SER A 496 17.76 18.10 -21.57
C SER A 496 18.81 18.88 -22.35
N ALA A 497 18.38 20.00 -22.93
CA ALA A 497 19.30 20.94 -23.58
C ALA A 497 20.03 21.79 -22.50
N LEU A 498 21.29 22.10 -22.78
CA LEU A 498 22.08 23.09 -22.06
C LEU A 498 22.95 23.88 -23.04
N ALA A 499 23.42 25.06 -22.62
CA ALA A 499 24.30 25.88 -23.43
C ALA A 499 25.59 26.21 -22.67
N VAL A 500 26.75 26.13 -23.35
CA VAL A 500 27.98 26.71 -22.85
C VAL A 500 28.09 28.13 -23.43
N VAL A 501 27.98 29.13 -22.57
CA VAL A 501 27.96 30.56 -22.94
C VAL A 501 29.13 31.28 -22.32
N ARG A 502 29.78 32.15 -23.11
CA ARG A 502 30.79 33.07 -22.54
C ARG A 502 30.08 34.13 -21.73
N PRO A 503 30.64 34.50 -20.56
CA PRO A 503 30.08 35.59 -19.73
C PRO A 503 29.97 36.88 -20.48
#